data_7f7f5826d6594b830862ac3f36d7a0fe
#
_entry.id   7f7f5826d6594b830862ac3f36d7a0fe
#
_cell.length_a   1.000
_cell.length_b   1.000
_cell.length_c   1.000
_cell.angle_alpha   90.00
_cell.angle_beta   90.00
_cell.angle_gamma   90.00
#
_symmetry.space_group_name_H-M   'P 1'
#
loop_
_entity.id
_entity.type
_entity.pdbx_description
1 polymer ?
#
loop_
_entity_poly.entity_id
_entity_poly.type
_entity_poly.pdbx_seq_one_letter_code
_entity_poly.pdbx_strand_id
1 'polypeptide(L)'
;GGAIALADIQIAQGCLREAMVTYERGLQWATMPGAPVLRGAADMYVGMSNLLCEHNDLKTAIQHLLTSQALGELAALPQNPYRWHAAMARIKEIQGDLDGALDLFDQAERLYVGNFSPNVRPIAASKVRVWLSQGRLGEALGWVCEQGLSAEDNLSYLHEYEHITLARVFLALYQSVHTGR
;
A
#
# COMPACT_ATOMS: atom_id res chain seq x y z
N GLY A 1 -5.48 3.59 18.04
CA GLY A 1 -5.43 2.15 17.68
C GLY A 1 -6.74 1.60 17.13
N GLY A 2 -7.85 1.69 17.87
CA GLY A 2 -9.11 1.00 17.50
C GLY A 2 -9.70 1.41 16.14
N ALA A 3 -9.71 2.70 15.81
CA ALA A 3 -10.24 3.19 14.53
C ALA A 3 -9.44 2.64 13.33
N ILE A 4 -8.11 2.55 13.44
CA ILE A 4 -7.26 2.02 12.37
C ILE A 4 -7.58 0.53 12.15
N ALA A 5 -7.60 -0.28 13.22
CA ALA A 5 -7.89 -1.70 13.12
C ALA A 5 -9.30 -1.97 12.56
N LEU A 6 -10.31 -1.18 12.99
CA LEU A 6 -11.67 -1.30 12.45
C LEU A 6 -11.71 -0.95 10.96
N ALA A 7 -11.06 0.14 10.55
CA ALA A 7 -11.00 0.52 9.15
C ALA A 7 -10.26 -0.53 8.30
N ASP A 8 -9.17 -1.12 8.80
CA ASP A 8 -8.45 -2.20 8.10
C ASP A 8 -9.36 -3.43 7.88
N ILE A 9 -10.19 -3.79 8.87
CA ILE A 9 -11.20 -4.87 8.73
C ILE A 9 -12.24 -4.49 7.68
N GLN A 10 -12.77 -3.27 7.71
CA GLN A 10 -13.77 -2.79 6.75
C GLN A 10 -13.21 -2.78 5.32
N ILE A 11 -11.94 -2.37 5.15
CA ILE A 11 -11.25 -2.42 3.85
C ILE A 11 -11.15 -3.86 3.36
N ALA A 12 -10.76 -4.81 4.24
CA ALA A 12 -10.68 -6.22 3.90
C ALA A 12 -12.04 -6.81 3.48
N GLN A 13 -13.13 -6.28 3.99
CA GLN A 13 -14.51 -6.66 3.63
C GLN A 13 -15.05 -5.92 2.40
N GLY A 14 -14.28 -5.00 1.78
CA GLY A 14 -14.71 -4.17 0.67
C GLY A 14 -15.60 -2.98 1.07
N CYS A 15 -15.79 -2.73 2.37
CA CYS A 15 -16.61 -1.65 2.92
C CYS A 15 -15.83 -0.31 2.96
N LEU A 16 -15.40 0.18 1.78
CA LEU A 16 -14.48 1.33 1.69
C LEU A 16 -15.10 2.64 2.22
N ARG A 17 -16.41 2.82 2.05
CA ARG A 17 -17.13 4.02 2.56
C ARG A 17 -17.16 4.04 4.08
N GLU A 18 -17.45 2.91 4.70
CA GLU A 18 -17.46 2.73 6.15
C GLU A 18 -16.07 2.95 6.73
N ALA A 19 -15.03 2.43 6.06
CA ALA A 19 -13.64 2.66 6.45
C ALA A 19 -13.28 4.16 6.43
N MET A 20 -13.70 4.91 5.40
CA MET A 20 -13.51 6.36 5.33
C MET A 20 -14.17 7.06 6.51
N VAL A 21 -15.45 6.77 6.78
CA VAL A 21 -16.19 7.34 7.92
C VAL A 21 -15.53 6.99 9.25
N THR A 22 -14.98 5.77 9.37
CA THR A 22 -14.27 5.33 10.57
C THR A 22 -12.99 6.16 10.80
N TYR A 23 -12.21 6.42 9.75
CA TYR A 23 -11.04 7.29 9.85
C TYR A 23 -11.42 8.74 10.17
N GLU A 24 -12.43 9.31 9.51
CA GLU A 24 -12.90 10.67 9.77
C GLU A 24 -13.33 10.87 11.23
N ARG A 25 -14.13 9.95 11.76
CA ARG A 25 -14.54 9.97 13.18
C ARG A 25 -13.34 9.81 14.11
N GLY A 26 -12.42 8.90 13.78
CA GLY A 26 -11.18 8.72 14.53
C GLY A 26 -10.35 10.00 14.58
N LEU A 27 -10.21 10.71 13.47
CA LEU A 27 -9.51 11.98 13.39
C LEU A 27 -10.21 13.09 14.18
N GLN A 28 -11.54 13.20 14.13
CA GLN A 28 -12.29 14.17 14.94
C GLN A 28 -11.94 14.04 16.43
N TRP A 29 -11.84 12.82 16.94
CA TRP A 29 -11.41 12.57 18.32
C TRP A 29 -9.92 12.80 18.54
N ALA A 30 -9.07 12.43 17.57
CA ALA A 30 -7.63 12.50 17.69
C ALA A 30 -7.07 13.92 17.57
N THR A 31 -7.81 14.85 16.98
CA THR A 31 -7.40 16.24 16.71
C THR A 31 -8.35 17.27 17.34
N MET A 32 -8.91 16.95 18.49
CA MET A 32 -9.83 17.86 19.19
C MET A 32 -9.14 19.20 19.53
N PRO A 33 -9.78 20.34 19.24
CA PRO A 33 -9.23 21.65 19.57
C PRO A 33 -8.91 21.80 21.06
N GLY A 34 -7.71 22.30 21.36
CA GLY A 34 -7.26 22.50 22.74
C GLY A 34 -6.68 21.26 23.42
N ALA A 35 -6.67 20.10 22.76
CA ALA A 35 -6.03 18.87 23.24
C ALA A 35 -4.81 18.51 22.39
N PRO A 36 -3.81 17.82 22.95
CA PRO A 36 -2.72 17.27 22.15
C PRO A 36 -3.23 16.29 21.11
N VAL A 37 -2.64 16.28 19.90
CA VAL A 37 -2.98 15.32 18.86
C VAL A 37 -2.67 13.91 19.34
N LEU A 38 -3.63 13.01 19.22
CA LEU A 38 -3.47 11.63 19.69
C LEU A 38 -2.60 10.82 18.73
N ARG A 39 -1.84 9.89 19.31
CA ARG A 39 -1.01 8.95 18.58
C ARG A 39 -1.85 8.08 17.62
N GLY A 40 -1.44 7.97 16.36
CA GLY A 40 -2.14 7.28 15.29
C GLY A 40 -2.96 8.20 14.38
N ALA A 41 -3.04 9.52 14.68
CA ALA A 41 -3.68 10.47 13.78
C ALA A 41 -2.99 10.51 12.41
N ALA A 42 -1.66 10.53 12.40
CA ALA A 42 -0.86 10.49 11.18
C ALA A 42 -1.17 9.23 10.33
N ASP A 43 -1.33 8.07 10.97
CA ASP A 43 -1.67 6.80 10.29
C ASP A 43 -3.07 6.79 9.70
N MET A 44 -4.03 7.46 10.34
CA MET A 44 -5.39 7.60 9.79
C MET A 44 -5.38 8.43 8.50
N TYR A 45 -4.57 9.48 8.43
CA TYR A 45 -4.39 10.23 7.17
C TYR A 45 -3.77 9.38 6.07
N VAL A 46 -2.78 8.53 6.38
CA VAL A 46 -2.23 7.56 5.40
C VAL A 46 -3.31 6.59 4.94
N GLY A 47 -4.15 6.07 5.86
CA GLY A 47 -5.27 5.19 5.51
C GLY A 47 -6.28 5.86 4.58
N MET A 48 -6.67 7.11 4.86
CA MET A 48 -7.56 7.89 3.99
C MET A 48 -6.94 8.14 2.62
N SER A 49 -5.63 8.44 2.55
CA SER A 49 -4.91 8.59 1.28
C SER A 49 -5.03 7.34 0.41
N ASN A 50 -4.85 6.15 1.00
CA ASN A 50 -5.01 4.89 0.28
C ASN A 50 -6.43 4.70 -0.28
N LEU A 51 -7.47 5.04 0.50
CA LEU A 51 -8.86 4.96 0.05
C LEU A 51 -9.15 5.95 -1.09
N LEU A 52 -8.60 7.15 -1.02
CA LEU A 52 -8.74 8.17 -2.07
C LEU A 52 -8.06 7.76 -3.37
N CYS A 53 -6.94 7.01 -3.30
CA CYS A 53 -6.33 6.42 -4.49
C CYS A 53 -7.27 5.43 -5.20
N GLU A 54 -8.07 4.64 -4.46
CA GLU A 54 -9.09 3.75 -5.06
C GLU A 54 -10.19 4.54 -5.79
N HIS A 55 -10.46 5.76 -5.36
CA HIS A 55 -11.40 6.69 -6.02
C HIS A 55 -10.76 7.59 -7.07
N ASN A 56 -9.46 7.40 -7.36
CA ASN A 56 -8.66 8.23 -8.28
C ASN A 56 -8.59 9.72 -7.89
N ASP A 57 -8.83 10.06 -6.63
CA ASP A 57 -8.63 11.42 -6.09
C ASP A 57 -7.21 11.58 -5.55
N LEU A 58 -6.25 11.60 -6.48
CA LEU A 58 -4.82 11.67 -6.15
C LEU A 58 -4.45 13.00 -5.49
N LYS A 59 -5.15 14.09 -5.83
CA LYS A 59 -4.87 15.40 -5.25
C LYS A 59 -5.14 15.41 -3.75
N THR A 60 -6.30 14.95 -3.34
CA THR A 60 -6.68 14.87 -1.92
C THR A 60 -5.85 13.80 -1.20
N ALA A 61 -5.53 12.68 -1.87
CA ALA A 61 -4.66 11.65 -1.33
C ALA A 61 -3.28 12.20 -0.95
N ILE A 62 -2.64 12.96 -1.84
CA ILE A 62 -1.35 13.63 -1.57
C ILE A 62 -1.48 14.59 -0.41
N GLN A 63 -2.55 15.40 -0.36
CA GLN A 63 -2.76 16.35 0.73
C GLN A 63 -2.85 15.66 2.09
N HIS A 64 -3.48 14.49 2.17
CA HIS A 64 -3.52 13.70 3.39
C HIS A 64 -2.15 13.16 3.79
N LEU A 65 -1.32 12.71 2.83
CA LEU A 65 0.05 12.29 3.13
C LEU A 65 0.92 13.46 3.64
N LEU A 66 0.78 14.64 3.05
CA LEU A 66 1.48 15.84 3.54
C LEU A 66 1.02 16.21 4.95
N THR A 67 -0.29 16.11 5.24
CA THR A 67 -0.83 16.34 6.59
C THR A 67 -0.29 15.30 7.59
N SER A 68 -0.24 14.02 7.20
CA SER A 68 0.36 12.96 8.01
C SER A 68 1.81 13.29 8.38
N GLN A 69 2.60 13.73 7.41
CA GLN A 69 4.00 14.11 7.61
C GLN A 69 4.14 15.34 8.52
N ALA A 70 3.30 16.35 8.34
CA ALA A 70 3.30 17.59 9.14
C ALA A 70 2.94 17.35 10.63
N LEU A 71 2.15 16.33 10.94
CA LEU A 71 1.82 15.95 12.31
C LEU A 71 3.02 15.37 13.07
N GLY A 72 4.01 14.83 12.37
CA GLY A 72 5.26 14.35 12.94
C GLY A 72 5.14 13.05 13.74
N GLU A 73 6.27 12.65 14.32
CA GLU A 73 6.42 11.34 14.99
C GLU A 73 5.54 11.18 16.23
N LEU A 74 5.22 12.25 16.94
CA LEU A 74 4.40 12.19 18.15
C LEU A 74 2.96 11.73 17.86
N ALA A 75 2.43 12.07 16.68
CA ALA A 75 1.11 11.68 16.24
C ALA A 75 1.10 10.36 15.44
N ALA A 76 2.27 9.76 15.20
CA ALA A 76 2.47 8.58 14.37
C ALA A 76 2.65 7.29 15.20
N LEU A 77 2.25 6.16 14.60
CA LEU A 77 2.63 4.83 15.06
C LEU A 77 4.02 4.45 14.48
N PRO A 78 4.74 3.47 15.05
CA PRO A 78 6.06 3.08 14.56
C PRO A 78 6.10 2.68 13.08
N GLN A 79 5.00 2.15 12.53
CA GLN A 79 4.89 1.76 11.12
C GLN A 79 4.51 2.91 10.19
N ASN A 80 4.25 4.10 10.70
CA ASN A 80 3.82 5.24 9.87
C ASN A 80 4.81 5.56 8.75
N PRO A 81 6.13 5.65 8.98
CA PRO A 81 7.09 5.92 7.90
C PRO A 81 7.02 4.89 6.77
N TYR A 82 6.96 3.60 7.10
CA TYR A 82 6.77 2.52 6.13
C TYR A 82 5.48 2.71 5.32
N ARG A 83 4.35 2.89 6.01
CA ARG A 83 3.02 3.06 5.38
C ARG A 83 2.95 4.30 4.51
N TRP A 84 3.56 5.39 4.96
CA TRP A 84 3.61 6.65 4.23
C TRP A 84 4.36 6.50 2.89
N HIS A 85 5.57 5.90 2.92
CA HIS A 85 6.37 5.67 1.72
C HIS A 85 5.66 4.72 0.75
N ALA A 86 5.05 3.64 1.26
CA ALA A 86 4.27 2.72 0.44
C ALA A 86 3.06 3.41 -0.23
N ALA A 87 2.34 4.27 0.48
CA ALA A 87 1.21 5.01 -0.06
C ALA A 87 1.66 6.04 -1.11
N MET A 88 2.75 6.77 -0.87
CA MET A 88 3.30 7.73 -1.83
C MET A 88 3.85 7.02 -3.08
N ALA A 89 4.51 5.86 -2.92
CA ALA A 89 4.98 5.04 -4.04
C ALA A 89 3.82 4.64 -4.95
N ARG A 90 2.70 4.24 -4.37
CA ARG A 90 1.49 3.89 -5.11
C ARG A 90 0.92 5.07 -5.90
N ILE A 91 0.93 6.28 -5.32
CA ILE A 91 0.52 7.50 -6.03
C ILE A 91 1.45 7.75 -7.22
N LYS A 92 2.76 7.62 -7.03
CA LYS A 92 3.76 7.75 -8.09
C LYS A 92 3.54 6.73 -9.22
N GLU A 93 3.27 5.46 -8.88
CA GLU A 93 2.90 4.41 -9.84
C GLU A 93 1.70 4.84 -10.67
N ILE A 94 0.61 5.32 -10.06
CA ILE A 94 -0.61 5.78 -10.75
C ILE A 94 -0.33 6.98 -11.66
N GLN A 95 0.58 7.87 -11.26
CA GLN A 95 1.01 9.03 -12.05
C GLN A 95 1.96 8.68 -13.20
N GLY A 96 2.41 7.42 -13.29
CA GLY A 96 3.38 6.96 -14.29
C GLY A 96 4.85 7.26 -13.96
N ASP A 97 5.13 7.80 -12.78
CA ASP A 97 6.49 8.00 -12.26
C ASP A 97 6.98 6.68 -11.64
N LEU A 98 7.31 5.73 -12.52
CA LEU A 98 7.62 4.36 -12.12
C LEU A 98 8.95 4.24 -11.38
N ASP A 99 9.95 5.04 -11.74
CA ASP A 99 11.24 5.05 -11.05
C ASP A 99 11.11 5.68 -9.66
N GLY A 100 10.40 6.80 -9.55
CA GLY A 100 10.08 7.40 -8.26
C GLY A 100 9.25 6.48 -7.35
N ALA A 101 8.38 5.64 -7.93
CA ALA A 101 7.65 4.63 -7.19
C ALA A 101 8.58 3.56 -6.62
N LEU A 102 9.53 3.04 -7.41
CA LEU A 102 10.51 2.05 -6.95
C LEU A 102 11.41 2.60 -5.84
N ASP A 103 11.90 3.83 -5.97
CA ASP A 103 12.72 4.48 -4.95
C ASP A 103 11.98 4.59 -3.61
N LEU A 104 10.69 4.92 -3.64
CA LEU A 104 9.86 5.01 -2.44
C LEU A 104 9.53 3.63 -1.86
N PHE A 105 9.34 2.61 -2.69
CA PHE A 105 9.19 1.23 -2.21
C PHE A 105 10.47 0.72 -1.55
N ASP A 106 11.65 1.02 -2.09
CA ASP A 106 12.93 0.66 -1.46
C ASP A 106 13.10 1.35 -0.10
N GLN A 107 12.67 2.60 0.02
CA GLN A 107 12.66 3.31 1.31
C GLN A 107 11.68 2.65 2.29
N ALA A 108 10.49 2.27 1.82
CA ALA A 108 9.52 1.56 2.65
C ALA A 108 10.08 0.24 3.18
N GLU A 109 10.72 -0.58 2.35
CA GLU A 109 11.33 -1.85 2.79
C GLU A 109 12.35 -1.64 3.93
N ARG A 110 13.19 -0.62 3.84
CA ARG A 110 14.19 -0.30 4.88
C ARG A 110 13.56 0.15 6.19
N LEU A 111 12.35 0.71 6.13
CA LEU A 111 11.62 1.25 7.28
C LEU A 111 10.64 0.23 7.89
N TYR A 112 10.57 -0.98 7.34
CA TYR A 112 9.66 -1.99 7.84
C TYR A 112 10.10 -2.53 9.20
N VAL A 113 9.26 -2.34 10.22
CA VAL A 113 9.56 -2.75 11.61
C VAL A 113 8.70 -3.93 12.10
N GLY A 114 8.09 -4.66 11.18
CA GLY A 114 7.14 -5.71 11.52
C GLY A 114 5.75 -5.15 11.88
N ASN A 115 4.74 -5.99 11.82
CA ASN A 115 3.37 -5.60 12.09
C ASN A 115 2.67 -6.61 12.99
N PHE A 116 1.81 -6.12 13.88
CA PHE A 116 0.80 -6.94 14.54
C PHE A 116 -0.29 -7.44 13.57
N SER A 117 -0.45 -6.76 12.43
CA SER A 117 -1.35 -7.16 11.35
C SER A 117 -0.58 -7.89 10.26
N PRO A 118 -1.17 -8.90 9.62
CA PRO A 118 -0.56 -9.57 8.48
C PRO A 118 -0.22 -8.57 7.36
N ASN A 119 0.92 -8.76 6.72
CA ASN A 119 1.33 -7.97 5.55
C ASN A 119 0.64 -8.51 4.29
N VAL A 120 -0.62 -8.15 4.09
CA VAL A 120 -1.44 -8.63 2.96
C VAL A 120 -1.05 -8.00 1.61
N ARG A 121 -0.19 -6.99 1.60
CA ARG A 121 0.34 -6.34 0.38
C ARG A 121 1.84 -6.12 0.53
N PRO A 122 2.67 -7.16 0.40
CA PRO A 122 4.12 -7.04 0.50
C PRO A 122 4.68 -6.03 -0.51
N ILE A 123 5.64 -5.23 -0.07
CA ILE A 123 6.31 -4.24 -0.94
C ILE A 123 6.96 -4.94 -2.14
N ALA A 124 7.58 -6.09 -1.93
CA ALA A 124 8.21 -6.86 -3.01
C ALA A 124 7.20 -7.16 -4.13
N ALA A 125 5.99 -7.64 -3.81
CA ALA A 125 4.94 -7.87 -4.79
C ALA A 125 4.45 -6.57 -5.47
N SER A 126 4.47 -5.43 -4.76
CA SER A 126 4.14 -4.13 -5.33
C SER A 126 5.22 -3.66 -6.33
N LYS A 127 6.50 -3.86 -6.02
CA LYS A 127 7.63 -3.59 -6.94
C LYS A 127 7.53 -4.42 -8.22
N VAL A 128 7.14 -5.68 -8.13
CA VAL A 128 6.92 -6.54 -9.30
C VAL A 128 5.91 -5.93 -10.27
N ARG A 129 4.82 -5.36 -9.76
CA ARG A 129 3.83 -4.68 -10.60
C ARG A 129 4.42 -3.49 -11.35
N VAL A 130 5.27 -2.71 -10.68
CA VAL A 130 5.98 -1.59 -11.33
C VAL A 130 6.98 -2.12 -12.38
N TRP A 131 7.74 -3.18 -12.09
CA TRP A 131 8.64 -3.80 -13.07
C TRP A 131 7.89 -4.29 -14.31
N LEU A 132 6.72 -4.91 -14.13
CA LEU A 132 5.88 -5.31 -15.26
C LEU A 132 5.45 -4.11 -16.11
N SER A 133 5.09 -2.99 -15.48
CA SER A 133 4.75 -1.75 -16.18
C SER A 133 5.94 -1.14 -16.94
N GLN A 134 7.16 -1.39 -16.48
CA GLN A 134 8.41 -1.01 -17.16
C GLN A 134 8.89 -2.02 -18.21
N GLY A 135 8.19 -3.16 -18.37
CA GLY A 135 8.63 -4.25 -19.25
C GLY A 135 9.79 -5.07 -18.70
N ARG A 136 10.14 -4.94 -17.43
CA ARG A 136 11.24 -5.64 -16.74
C ARG A 136 10.79 -7.03 -16.27
N LEU A 137 10.47 -7.88 -17.26
CA LEU A 137 9.95 -9.23 -17.00
C LEU A 137 10.97 -10.14 -16.27
N GLY A 138 12.28 -9.95 -16.52
CA GLY A 138 13.33 -10.73 -15.88
C GLY A 138 13.33 -10.60 -14.35
N GLU A 139 13.23 -9.38 -13.84
CA GLU A 139 13.17 -9.11 -12.40
C GLU A 139 11.87 -9.65 -11.79
N ALA A 140 10.75 -9.53 -12.53
CA ALA A 140 9.48 -10.07 -12.08
C ALA A 140 9.50 -11.59 -11.96
N LEU A 141 10.14 -12.31 -12.91
CA LEU A 141 10.34 -13.76 -12.85
C LEU A 141 11.31 -14.16 -11.74
N GLY A 142 12.37 -13.38 -11.51
CA GLY A 142 13.29 -13.58 -10.38
C GLY A 142 12.55 -13.60 -9.05
N TRP A 143 11.68 -12.63 -8.82
CA TRP A 143 10.84 -12.57 -7.62
C TRP A 143 9.94 -13.81 -7.45
N VAL A 144 9.31 -14.31 -8.54
CA VAL A 144 8.47 -15.51 -8.48
C VAL A 144 9.29 -16.72 -8.01
N CYS A 145 10.51 -16.88 -8.54
CA CYS A 145 11.41 -17.96 -8.16
C CYS A 145 11.87 -17.84 -6.69
N GLU A 146 12.20 -16.62 -6.25
CA GLU A 146 12.64 -16.36 -4.87
C GLU A 146 11.55 -16.63 -3.84
N GLN A 147 10.30 -16.27 -4.15
CA GLN A 147 9.16 -16.51 -3.26
C GLN A 147 8.66 -17.96 -3.30
N GLY A 148 9.09 -18.76 -4.29
CA GLY A 148 8.63 -20.13 -4.46
C GLY A 148 7.13 -20.24 -4.75
N LEU A 149 6.52 -19.19 -5.33
CA LEU A 149 5.09 -19.16 -5.63
C LEU A 149 4.73 -20.06 -6.79
N SER A 150 3.60 -20.77 -6.66
CA SER A 150 3.07 -21.68 -7.67
C SER A 150 1.59 -21.41 -7.95
N ALA A 151 1.15 -21.69 -9.17
CA ALA A 151 -0.27 -21.65 -9.53
C ALA A 151 -1.10 -22.75 -8.83
N GLU A 152 -0.43 -23.77 -8.27
CA GLU A 152 -1.05 -24.89 -7.57
C GLU A 152 -1.15 -24.65 -6.06
N ASP A 153 -0.65 -23.52 -5.55
CA ASP A 153 -0.70 -23.18 -4.14
C ASP A 153 -2.16 -23.00 -3.67
N ASN A 154 -2.42 -23.39 -2.42
CA ASN A 154 -3.71 -23.10 -1.80
C ASN A 154 -3.87 -21.60 -1.56
N LEU A 155 -4.86 -21.00 -2.23
CA LEU A 155 -5.14 -19.58 -2.08
C LEU A 155 -5.63 -19.27 -0.65
N SER A 156 -5.03 -18.26 -0.05
CA SER A 156 -5.46 -17.71 1.23
C SER A 156 -5.50 -16.18 1.13
N TYR A 157 -6.35 -15.56 1.94
CA TYR A 157 -6.42 -14.09 2.02
C TYR A 157 -5.06 -13.43 2.29
N LEU A 158 -4.20 -14.09 3.05
CA LEU A 158 -2.89 -13.56 3.41
C LEU A 158 -1.93 -13.47 2.22
N HIS A 159 -2.09 -14.34 1.21
CA HIS A 159 -1.24 -14.44 0.02
C HIS A 159 -1.96 -14.05 -1.27
N GLU A 160 -3.21 -13.56 -1.17
CA GLU A 160 -4.02 -13.21 -2.35
C GLU A 160 -3.30 -12.21 -3.27
N TYR A 161 -2.71 -11.17 -2.69
CA TYR A 161 -2.03 -10.13 -3.47
C TYR A 161 -0.79 -10.66 -4.22
N GLU A 162 -0.05 -11.57 -3.60
CA GLU A 162 1.10 -12.25 -4.21
C GLU A 162 0.65 -13.15 -5.36
N HIS A 163 -0.43 -13.93 -5.20
CA HIS A 163 -0.97 -14.79 -6.26
C HIS A 163 -1.59 -13.99 -7.42
N ILE A 164 -2.25 -12.86 -7.15
CA ILE A 164 -2.71 -11.95 -8.19
C ILE A 164 -1.51 -11.36 -8.97
N THR A 165 -0.41 -11.06 -8.25
CA THR A 165 0.82 -10.57 -8.87
C THR A 165 1.49 -11.67 -9.70
N LEU A 166 1.53 -12.91 -9.21
CA LEU A 166 1.99 -14.10 -9.96
C LEU A 166 1.22 -14.27 -11.28
N ALA A 167 -0.11 -14.19 -11.22
CA ALA A 167 -0.94 -14.28 -12.41
C ALA A 167 -0.61 -13.19 -13.45
N ARG A 168 -0.31 -11.96 -13.00
CA ARG A 168 0.14 -10.86 -13.87
C ARG A 168 1.50 -11.15 -14.51
N VAL A 169 2.44 -11.74 -13.77
CA VAL A 169 3.75 -12.14 -14.31
C VAL A 169 3.58 -13.19 -15.39
N PHE A 170 2.75 -14.22 -15.16
CA PHE A 170 2.49 -15.25 -16.18
C PHE A 170 1.78 -14.71 -17.40
N LEU A 171 0.85 -13.76 -17.23
CA LEU A 171 0.19 -13.10 -18.36
C LEU A 171 1.20 -12.29 -19.19
N ALA A 172 2.09 -11.54 -18.56
CA ALA A 172 3.14 -10.78 -19.24
C ALA A 172 4.12 -11.70 -19.97
N LEU A 173 4.50 -12.82 -19.34
CA LEU A 173 5.33 -13.85 -19.98
C LEU A 173 4.65 -14.43 -21.23
N TYR A 174 3.37 -14.81 -21.12
CA TYR A 174 2.58 -15.33 -22.24
C TYR A 174 2.54 -14.32 -23.40
N GLN A 175 2.27 -13.06 -23.10
CA GLN A 175 2.24 -11.98 -24.10
C GLN A 175 3.60 -11.79 -24.77
N SER A 176 4.71 -11.82 -24.02
CA SER A 176 6.06 -11.65 -24.57
C SER A 176 6.43 -12.76 -25.57
N VAL A 177 5.99 -13.99 -25.32
CA VAL A 177 6.23 -15.13 -26.19
C VAL A 177 5.37 -15.07 -27.48
N HIS A 178 4.15 -14.55 -27.40
CA HIS A 178 3.20 -14.59 -28.51
C HIS A 178 3.18 -13.31 -29.35
N THR A 179 3.67 -12.16 -28.80
CA THR A 179 3.79 -10.90 -29.57
C THR A 179 5.16 -10.75 -30.26
N GLY A 180 6.12 -11.61 -29.96
CA GLY A 180 7.44 -11.67 -30.63
C GLY A 180 7.43 -12.43 -31.96
N ARG A 181 6.26 -12.68 -32.60
CA ARG A 181 6.12 -13.26 -33.95
C ARG A 181 5.70 -12.25 -34.99
#